data_5ef29d0f9e3bf55f72ef3b2922b4464a
#
_entry.id   5ef29d0f9e3bf55f72ef3b2922b4464a
#
_cell.length_a   1.000
_cell.length_b   1.000
_cell.length_c   1.000
_cell.angle_alpha   90.00
_cell.angle_beta   90.00
_cell.angle_gamma   90.00
#
_symmetry.space_group_name_H-M   'P 1'
#
loop_
_entity.id
_entity.type
_entity.pdbx_description
1 polymer ?
#
loop_
_entity_poly.entity_id
_entity_poly.type
_entity_poly.pdbx_seq_one_letter_code
_entity_poly.pdbx_strand_id
1 'polypeptide(L)'
;MAKSRADEMTIVEHLVEFRKRLIAVVLCYIIVFILAFVFGGETYQALTASLHQKLLVLGPNDILWIYVSLANLTSFSLTLPFIVYQIWQFVRPALREKEARAVFAYIPASFICFVLGLAFGYFFVSPAILEVLMRLGEGLFDTQLTAQNYLTFLWHTTLPLGVLFELPVLVAFLTSIGLLTPQFLITYRRYAYFVLLVLAVVLTPADFISDLAMTLPLILLFEVSVAISKVIYSRKRRN
;
A
#
# COMPACT_ATOMS: atom_id res chain seq x y z
N MET A 1 -3.16 8.86 47.35
CA MET A 1 -3.81 8.68 46.05
C MET A 1 -3.53 9.90 45.20
N ALA A 2 -2.39 9.93 44.54
CA ALA A 2 -2.02 10.94 43.55
C ALA A 2 -1.69 10.19 42.29
N LYS A 3 -2.70 9.96 41.43
CA LYS A 3 -2.52 9.45 40.08
C LYS A 3 -1.87 10.59 39.30
N SER A 4 -0.61 10.37 38.96
CA SER A 4 0.28 11.30 38.27
C SER A 4 -0.40 11.94 37.06
N ARG A 5 -0.50 13.26 37.03
CA ARG A 5 -0.85 14.11 35.88
C ARG A 5 0.21 14.10 34.77
N ALA A 6 1.07 13.07 34.74
CA ALA A 6 2.25 13.02 33.87
C ALA A 6 2.02 12.33 32.52
N ASP A 7 0.84 11.75 32.25
CA ASP A 7 0.65 10.87 31.08
C ASP A 7 -0.43 11.34 30.07
N GLU A 8 -1.02 12.51 30.24
CA GLU A 8 -1.90 13.06 29.19
C GLU A 8 -1.10 14.07 28.39
N MET A 9 -0.52 13.66 27.26
CA MET A 9 0.04 14.60 26.29
C MET A 9 -1.02 15.65 25.96
N THR A 10 -0.68 16.92 26.15
CA THR A 10 -1.55 18.01 25.76
C THR A 10 -1.75 17.95 24.23
N ILE A 11 -2.90 18.45 23.73
CA ILE A 11 -3.19 18.50 22.29
C ILE A 11 -2.04 19.18 21.54
N VAL A 12 -1.42 20.17 22.15
CA VAL A 12 -0.28 20.91 21.57
C VAL A 12 0.96 19.99 21.43
N GLU A 13 1.28 19.22 22.45
CA GLU A 13 2.41 18.27 22.41
C GLU A 13 2.20 17.19 21.34
N HIS A 14 0.96 16.72 21.20
CA HIS A 14 0.59 15.73 20.17
C HIS A 14 0.75 16.32 18.76
N LEU A 15 0.36 17.57 18.54
CA LEU A 15 0.56 18.28 17.26
C LEU A 15 2.06 18.51 16.96
N VAL A 16 2.87 18.84 17.97
CA VAL A 16 4.33 18.98 17.82
C VAL A 16 4.96 17.64 17.41
N GLU A 17 4.54 16.55 18.04
CA GLU A 17 5.02 15.21 17.70
C GLU A 17 4.62 14.82 16.27
N PHE A 18 3.36 15.05 15.86
CA PHE A 18 2.91 14.84 14.49
C PHE A 18 3.77 15.58 13.46
N ARG A 19 4.00 16.88 13.68
CA ARG A 19 4.86 17.70 12.80
C ARG A 19 6.27 17.12 12.69
N LYS A 20 6.88 16.72 13.81
CA LYS A 20 8.24 16.15 13.83
C LYS A 20 8.30 14.85 12.99
N ARG A 21 7.30 13.99 13.12
CA ARG A 21 7.23 12.74 12.38
C ARG A 21 6.97 12.96 10.90
N LEU A 22 6.09 13.91 10.57
CA LEU A 22 5.83 14.29 9.19
C LEU A 22 7.09 14.80 8.50
N ILE A 23 7.86 15.68 9.18
CA ILE A 23 9.15 16.16 8.66
C ILE A 23 10.13 15.00 8.44
N ALA A 24 10.21 14.04 9.37
CA ALA A 24 11.08 12.88 9.21
C ALA A 24 10.69 12.02 7.99
N VAL A 25 9.39 11.82 7.75
CA VAL A 25 8.87 11.10 6.57
C VAL A 25 9.24 11.84 5.29
N VAL A 26 9.01 13.15 5.23
CA VAL A 26 9.33 13.97 4.05
C VAL A 26 10.83 13.97 3.75
N LEU A 27 11.67 14.11 4.77
CA LEU A 27 13.13 14.05 4.60
C LEU A 27 13.58 12.66 4.11
N CYS A 28 13.05 11.58 4.69
CA CYS A 28 13.33 10.23 4.24
C CYS A 28 12.93 10.05 2.77
N TYR A 29 11.73 10.50 2.39
CA TYR A 29 11.25 10.43 1.02
C TYR A 29 12.17 11.18 0.04
N ILE A 30 12.57 12.41 0.39
CA ILE A 30 13.46 13.22 -0.47
C ILE A 30 14.82 12.53 -0.65
N ILE A 31 15.41 12.00 0.42
CA ILE A 31 16.69 11.28 0.34
C ILE A 31 16.57 10.06 -0.57
N VAL A 32 15.52 9.24 -0.37
CA VAL A 32 15.29 8.05 -1.18
C VAL A 32 14.96 8.42 -2.62
N PHE A 33 14.25 9.54 -2.85
CA PHE A 33 13.95 10.05 -4.19
C PHE A 33 15.23 10.43 -4.96
N ILE A 34 16.13 11.15 -4.32
CA ILE A 34 17.42 11.53 -4.95
C ILE A 34 18.22 10.27 -5.30
N LEU A 35 18.31 9.31 -4.38
CA LEU A 35 19.00 8.04 -4.63
C LEU A 35 18.32 7.26 -5.76
N ALA A 36 16.99 7.10 -5.73
CA ALA A 36 16.24 6.39 -6.76
C ALA A 36 16.32 7.07 -8.14
N PHE A 37 16.43 8.41 -8.17
CA PHE A 37 16.65 9.14 -9.41
C PHE A 37 18.02 8.85 -10.01
N VAL A 38 19.08 8.79 -9.20
CA VAL A 38 20.45 8.44 -9.65
C VAL A 38 20.51 7.01 -10.18
N PHE A 39 19.83 6.06 -9.52
CA PHE A 39 19.75 4.65 -9.94
C PHE A 39 18.56 4.36 -10.88
N GLY A 40 18.00 5.39 -11.54
CA GLY A 40 16.82 5.25 -12.39
C GLY A 40 17.02 4.30 -13.57
N GLY A 41 18.22 4.23 -14.12
CA GLY A 41 18.53 3.32 -15.23
C GLY A 41 18.46 1.84 -14.85
N GLU A 42 19.04 1.46 -13.70
CA GLU A 42 18.98 0.11 -13.17
C GLU A 42 17.56 -0.28 -12.77
N THR A 43 16.84 0.65 -12.14
CA THR A 43 15.43 0.46 -11.77
C THR A 43 14.56 0.24 -13.01
N TYR A 44 14.78 1.01 -14.07
CA TYR A 44 14.07 0.82 -15.34
C TYR A 44 14.31 -0.58 -15.92
N GLN A 45 15.56 -1.01 -15.99
CA GLN A 45 15.93 -2.34 -16.50
C GLN A 45 15.28 -3.45 -15.68
N ALA A 46 15.26 -3.33 -14.35
CA ALA A 46 14.64 -4.31 -13.46
C ALA A 46 13.11 -4.39 -13.66
N LEU A 47 12.45 -3.24 -13.79
CA LEU A 47 10.99 -3.18 -13.97
C LEU A 47 10.53 -3.56 -15.38
N THR A 48 11.39 -3.47 -16.38
CA THR A 48 11.05 -3.83 -17.76
C THR A 48 11.62 -5.18 -18.18
N ALA A 49 12.35 -5.86 -17.31
CA ALA A 49 12.99 -7.15 -17.61
C ALA A 49 12.00 -8.25 -18.03
N SER A 50 10.75 -8.18 -17.58
CA SER A 50 9.67 -9.11 -17.95
C SER A 50 9.04 -8.80 -19.32
N LEU A 51 9.32 -7.63 -19.90
CA LEU A 51 8.79 -7.23 -21.19
C LEU A 51 9.68 -7.77 -22.32
N HIS A 52 9.07 -8.48 -23.28
CA HIS A 52 9.79 -9.06 -24.44
C HIS A 52 10.04 -8.02 -25.56
N GLN A 53 9.60 -6.77 -25.37
CA GLN A 53 9.72 -5.70 -26.34
C GLN A 53 10.28 -4.42 -25.70
N LYS A 54 11.01 -3.63 -26.51
CA LYS A 54 11.49 -2.31 -26.08
C LYS A 54 10.34 -1.33 -26.05
N LEU A 55 10.24 -0.57 -24.94
CA LEU A 55 9.27 0.50 -24.84
C LEU A 55 9.69 1.71 -25.66
N LEU A 56 8.71 2.37 -26.27
CA LEU A 56 8.94 3.57 -27.06
C LEU A 56 9.04 4.81 -26.19
N VAL A 57 9.85 5.76 -26.63
CA VAL A 57 9.97 7.10 -26.09
C VAL A 57 9.66 8.08 -27.21
N LEU A 58 8.69 8.98 -27.02
CA LEU A 58 8.19 9.87 -28.09
C LEU A 58 8.97 11.18 -28.15
N GLY A 59 9.65 11.59 -27.10
CA GLY A 59 10.40 12.83 -27.08
C GLY A 59 11.44 12.91 -25.96
N PRO A 60 12.35 13.90 -26.02
CA PRO A 60 13.37 14.08 -24.97
C PRO A 60 12.80 14.33 -23.57
N ASN A 61 11.66 15.03 -23.48
CA ASN A 61 10.98 15.28 -22.21
C ASN A 61 10.46 13.99 -21.54
N ASP A 62 10.09 12.99 -22.36
CA ASP A 62 9.61 11.72 -21.83
C ASP A 62 10.68 11.01 -21.03
N ILE A 63 11.95 11.14 -21.44
CA ILE A 63 13.09 10.54 -20.71
C ILE A 63 13.15 11.11 -19.30
N LEU A 64 13.03 12.42 -19.13
CA LEU A 64 13.02 13.05 -17.82
C LEU A 64 11.81 12.59 -16.97
N TRP A 65 10.62 12.54 -17.59
CA TRP A 65 9.41 12.05 -16.92
C TRP A 65 9.52 10.59 -16.50
N ILE A 66 10.16 9.74 -17.30
CA ILE A 66 10.44 8.33 -16.97
C ILE A 66 11.29 8.26 -15.71
N TYR A 67 12.41 9.01 -15.64
CA TYR A 67 13.29 9.02 -14.47
C TYR A 67 12.59 9.54 -13.21
N VAL A 68 11.80 10.63 -13.33
CA VAL A 68 11.00 11.17 -12.23
C VAL A 68 9.94 10.17 -11.77
N SER A 69 9.25 9.52 -12.69
CA SER A 69 8.21 8.52 -12.38
C SER A 69 8.79 7.30 -11.69
N LEU A 70 9.94 6.79 -12.16
CA LEU A 70 10.69 5.70 -11.53
C LEU A 70 11.16 6.09 -10.12
N ALA A 71 11.74 7.27 -9.99
CA ALA A 71 12.18 7.79 -8.70
C ALA A 71 11.01 7.91 -7.72
N ASN A 72 9.85 8.42 -8.16
CA ASN A 72 8.64 8.48 -7.33
C ASN A 72 8.15 7.09 -6.92
N LEU A 73 8.00 6.16 -7.87
CA LEU A 73 7.53 4.80 -7.60
C LEU A 73 8.43 4.10 -6.57
N THR A 74 9.73 4.11 -6.83
CA THR A 74 10.73 3.47 -5.96
C THR A 74 10.77 4.14 -4.59
N SER A 75 10.77 5.47 -4.55
CA SER A 75 10.86 6.23 -3.29
C SER A 75 9.63 6.03 -2.43
N PHE A 76 8.45 6.09 -3.01
CA PHE A 76 7.23 5.85 -2.27
C PHE A 76 7.19 4.42 -1.73
N SER A 77 7.54 3.44 -2.57
CA SER A 77 7.59 2.03 -2.19
C SER A 77 8.56 1.75 -1.05
N LEU A 78 9.76 2.35 -1.08
CA LEU A 78 10.76 2.18 -0.03
C LEU A 78 10.47 3.01 1.23
N THR A 79 9.81 4.16 1.10
CA THR A 79 9.48 5.03 2.23
C THR A 79 8.22 4.57 2.97
N LEU A 80 7.30 3.85 2.31
CA LEU A 80 6.02 3.46 2.91
C LEU A 80 6.18 2.65 4.21
N PRO A 81 7.07 1.67 4.33
CA PRO A 81 7.32 0.99 5.60
C PRO A 81 7.77 1.94 6.71
N PHE A 82 8.57 2.96 6.37
CA PHE A 82 8.96 3.99 7.30
C PHE A 82 7.78 4.90 7.69
N ILE A 83 6.88 5.22 6.74
CA ILE A 83 5.63 5.94 7.02
C ILE A 83 4.80 5.14 8.03
N VAL A 84 4.58 3.85 7.78
CA VAL A 84 3.84 2.98 8.69
C VAL A 84 4.51 2.94 10.06
N TYR A 85 5.83 2.80 10.14
CA TYR A 85 6.58 2.88 11.40
C TYR A 85 6.34 4.20 12.14
N GLN A 86 6.34 5.34 11.45
CA GLN A 86 6.10 6.66 12.04
C GLN A 86 4.66 6.81 12.53
N ILE A 87 3.68 6.27 11.80
CA ILE A 87 2.28 6.23 12.23
C ILE A 87 2.16 5.40 13.53
N TRP A 88 2.79 4.23 13.59
CA TRP A 88 2.79 3.40 14.78
C TRP A 88 3.42 4.09 15.99
N GLN A 89 4.52 4.75 15.79
CA GLN A 89 5.18 5.53 16.84
C GLN A 89 4.33 6.70 17.32
N PHE A 90 3.55 7.33 16.42
CA PHE A 90 2.62 8.41 16.77
C PHE A 90 1.43 7.91 17.59
N VAL A 91 0.91 6.72 17.30
CA VAL A 91 -0.22 6.12 18.03
C VAL A 91 0.22 5.55 19.38
N ARG A 92 1.49 5.13 19.52
CA ARG A 92 2.03 4.47 20.70
C ARG A 92 1.75 5.17 22.04
N PRO A 93 1.88 6.51 22.18
CA PRO A 93 1.61 7.19 23.45
C PRO A 93 0.16 7.08 23.93
N ALA A 94 -0.79 6.87 22.98
CA ALA A 94 -2.21 6.69 23.30
C ALA A 94 -2.57 5.27 23.72
N LEU A 95 -1.62 4.31 23.66
CA LEU A 95 -1.82 2.90 23.96
C LEU A 95 -1.37 2.56 25.37
N ARG A 96 -2.00 1.54 25.97
CA ARG A 96 -1.54 0.95 27.24
C ARG A 96 -0.21 0.21 27.03
N GLU A 97 0.62 0.10 28.06
CA GLU A 97 1.95 -0.54 27.94
C GLU A 97 1.93 -1.95 27.33
N LYS A 98 0.90 -2.75 27.67
CA LYS A 98 0.73 -4.10 27.10
C LYS A 98 0.42 -4.05 25.59
N GLU A 99 -0.35 -3.07 25.16
CA GLU A 99 -0.74 -2.84 23.76
C GLU A 99 0.44 -2.28 22.97
N ALA A 100 1.21 -1.36 23.58
CA ALA A 100 2.40 -0.78 22.97
C ALA A 100 3.49 -1.81 22.63
N ARG A 101 3.63 -2.88 23.45
CA ARG A 101 4.55 -3.99 23.13
C ARG A 101 4.08 -4.80 21.93
N ALA A 102 2.78 -5.00 21.77
CA ALA A 102 2.22 -5.72 20.61
C ALA A 102 2.47 -4.97 19.29
N VAL A 103 2.53 -3.63 19.32
CA VAL A 103 2.81 -2.78 18.15
C VAL A 103 4.11 -3.17 17.45
N PHE A 104 5.17 -3.48 18.21
CA PHE A 104 6.45 -3.87 17.61
C PHE A 104 6.39 -5.13 16.73
N ALA A 105 5.45 -6.04 17.01
CA ALA A 105 5.24 -7.23 16.19
C ALA A 105 4.50 -6.91 14.87
N TYR A 106 3.70 -5.85 14.83
CA TYR A 106 2.96 -5.44 13.63
C TYR A 106 3.84 -4.68 12.62
N ILE A 107 4.92 -4.02 13.04
CA ILE A 107 5.83 -3.29 12.15
C ILE A 107 6.46 -4.22 11.09
N PRO A 108 7.15 -5.34 11.46
CA PRO A 108 7.68 -6.25 10.45
C PRO A 108 6.58 -6.96 9.65
N ALA A 109 5.42 -7.25 10.26
CA ALA A 109 4.29 -7.83 9.55
C ALA A 109 3.76 -6.89 8.46
N SER A 110 3.65 -5.59 8.76
CA SER A 110 3.29 -4.54 7.83
C SER A 110 4.27 -4.47 6.66
N PHE A 111 5.58 -4.43 6.95
CA PHE A 111 6.60 -4.45 5.89
C PHE A 111 6.45 -5.64 4.95
N ILE A 112 6.26 -6.84 5.51
CA ILE A 112 6.08 -8.08 4.72
C ILE A 112 4.79 -8.00 3.89
N CYS A 113 3.68 -7.58 4.47
CA CYS A 113 2.40 -7.45 3.76
C CYS A 113 2.50 -6.44 2.62
N PHE A 114 3.14 -5.30 2.86
CA PHE A 114 3.37 -4.30 1.82
C PHE A 114 4.19 -4.84 0.64
N VAL A 115 5.32 -5.48 0.93
CA VAL A 115 6.18 -6.09 -0.11
C VAL A 115 5.43 -7.17 -0.87
N LEU A 116 4.64 -8.01 -0.18
CA LEU A 116 3.78 -9.00 -0.82
C LEU A 116 2.73 -8.35 -1.71
N GLY A 117 2.13 -7.24 -1.29
CA GLY A 117 1.18 -6.48 -2.10
C GLY A 117 1.81 -5.89 -3.36
N LEU A 118 3.00 -5.31 -3.25
CA LEU A 118 3.77 -4.83 -4.41
C LEU A 118 4.11 -5.98 -5.37
N ALA A 119 4.63 -7.08 -4.83
CA ALA A 119 4.97 -8.26 -5.62
C ALA A 119 3.74 -8.86 -6.32
N PHE A 120 2.62 -8.96 -5.61
CA PHE A 120 1.36 -9.42 -6.17
C PHE A 120 0.86 -8.50 -7.29
N GLY A 121 0.91 -7.18 -7.07
CA GLY A 121 0.56 -6.19 -8.09
C GLY A 121 1.42 -6.29 -9.34
N TYR A 122 2.73 -6.40 -9.15
CA TYR A 122 3.70 -6.42 -10.25
C TYR A 122 3.69 -7.76 -11.03
N PHE A 123 3.71 -8.90 -10.34
CA PHE A 123 3.87 -10.20 -10.99
C PHE A 123 2.56 -10.84 -11.46
N PHE A 124 1.43 -10.49 -10.84
CA PHE A 124 0.14 -11.13 -11.15
C PHE A 124 -0.87 -10.15 -11.75
N VAL A 125 -1.14 -9.03 -11.07
CA VAL A 125 -2.25 -8.14 -11.48
C VAL A 125 -1.88 -7.32 -12.71
N SER A 126 -0.71 -6.68 -12.72
CA SER A 126 -0.29 -5.84 -13.85
C SER A 126 -0.16 -6.62 -15.14
N PRO A 127 0.47 -7.83 -15.21
CA PRO A 127 0.51 -8.60 -16.44
C PRO A 127 -0.87 -9.07 -16.90
N ALA A 128 -1.74 -9.48 -15.97
CA ALA A 128 -3.09 -9.94 -16.31
C ALA A 128 -3.93 -8.82 -16.95
N ILE A 129 -3.90 -7.61 -16.37
CA ILE A 129 -4.60 -6.46 -16.92
C ILE A 129 -3.99 -6.07 -18.27
N LEU A 130 -2.66 -6.00 -18.36
CA LEU A 130 -1.98 -5.64 -19.61
C LEU A 130 -2.32 -6.61 -20.74
N GLU A 131 -2.33 -7.92 -20.47
CA GLU A 131 -2.69 -8.95 -21.45
C GLU A 131 -4.13 -8.75 -21.97
N VAL A 132 -5.09 -8.48 -21.07
CA VAL A 132 -6.48 -8.22 -21.44
C VAL A 132 -6.57 -6.97 -22.33
N LEU A 133 -5.93 -5.86 -21.94
CA LEU A 133 -5.95 -4.62 -22.70
C LEU A 133 -5.32 -4.79 -24.11
N MET A 134 -4.20 -5.51 -24.20
CA MET A 134 -3.55 -5.77 -25.48
C MET A 134 -4.41 -6.66 -26.38
N ARG A 135 -5.07 -7.70 -25.83
CA ARG A 135 -6.01 -8.53 -26.59
C ARG A 135 -7.23 -7.79 -27.12
N LEU A 136 -7.74 -6.81 -26.36
CA LEU A 136 -8.86 -5.97 -26.81
C LEU A 136 -8.49 -5.10 -28.00
N GLY A 137 -7.21 -4.71 -28.14
CA GLY A 137 -6.68 -3.95 -29.27
C GLY A 137 -6.26 -4.79 -30.46
N GLU A 138 -6.15 -6.12 -30.31
CA GLU A 138 -5.62 -7.02 -31.31
C GLU A 138 -6.51 -7.07 -32.57
N GLY A 139 -5.89 -6.84 -33.72
CA GLY A 139 -6.61 -6.77 -35.00
C GLY A 139 -7.31 -5.44 -35.31
N LEU A 140 -7.39 -4.51 -34.35
CA LEU A 140 -7.99 -3.20 -34.55
C LEU A 140 -6.94 -2.08 -34.55
N PHE A 141 -5.86 -2.22 -33.80
CA PHE A 141 -4.84 -1.20 -33.60
C PHE A 141 -3.43 -1.78 -33.64
N ASP A 142 -2.48 -1.03 -34.14
CA ASP A 142 -1.05 -1.26 -33.93
C ASP A 142 -0.66 -0.71 -32.57
N THR A 143 -0.79 -1.54 -31.54
CA THR A 143 -0.54 -1.14 -30.14
C THR A 143 0.95 -1.07 -29.87
N GLN A 144 1.46 0.15 -29.62
CA GLN A 144 2.83 0.39 -29.20
C GLN A 144 2.85 0.92 -27.77
N LEU A 145 3.53 0.21 -26.88
CA LEU A 145 3.67 0.64 -25.49
C LEU A 145 4.77 1.70 -25.37
N THR A 146 4.39 2.88 -24.88
CA THR A 146 5.37 3.90 -24.48
C THR A 146 5.85 3.64 -23.06
N ALA A 147 7.11 3.95 -22.77
CA ALA A 147 7.69 3.78 -21.45
C ALA A 147 6.92 4.60 -20.39
N GLN A 148 6.48 5.80 -20.71
CA GLN A 148 5.71 6.65 -19.80
C GLN A 148 4.37 6.02 -19.44
N ASN A 149 3.60 5.54 -20.42
CA ASN A 149 2.29 4.93 -20.17
C ASN A 149 2.43 3.63 -19.38
N TYR A 150 3.43 2.81 -19.70
CA TYR A 150 3.68 1.57 -18.96
C TYR A 150 4.04 1.83 -17.49
N LEU A 151 4.93 2.79 -17.19
CA LEU A 151 5.31 3.13 -15.82
C LEU A 151 4.14 3.76 -15.05
N THR A 152 3.34 4.61 -15.70
CA THR A 152 2.13 5.17 -15.12
C THR A 152 1.12 4.06 -14.78
N PHE A 153 0.93 3.11 -15.69
CA PHE A 153 0.09 1.94 -15.44
C PHE A 153 0.60 1.09 -14.26
N LEU A 154 1.91 0.81 -14.20
CA LEU A 154 2.50 0.10 -13.06
C LEU A 154 2.27 0.84 -11.74
N TRP A 155 2.47 2.17 -11.73
CA TRP A 155 2.23 2.99 -10.56
C TRP A 155 0.80 2.84 -10.06
N HIS A 156 -0.18 3.04 -10.94
CA HIS A 156 -1.60 2.99 -10.59
C HIS A 156 -2.08 1.59 -10.19
N THR A 157 -1.44 0.53 -10.67
CA THR A 157 -1.83 -0.85 -10.38
C THR A 157 -1.13 -1.40 -9.14
N THR A 158 0.19 -1.21 -9.05
CA THR A 158 1.03 -1.91 -8.06
C THR A 158 1.00 -1.23 -6.69
N LEU A 159 1.14 0.11 -6.66
CA LEU A 159 1.26 0.83 -5.41
C LEU A 159 0.01 0.76 -4.53
N PRO A 160 -1.21 0.98 -5.06
CA PRO A 160 -2.42 0.86 -4.25
C PRO A 160 -2.62 -0.54 -3.69
N LEU A 161 -2.23 -1.59 -4.44
CA LEU A 161 -2.25 -2.97 -3.92
C LEU A 161 -1.29 -3.13 -2.75
N GLY A 162 -0.08 -2.59 -2.83
CA GLY A 162 0.84 -2.56 -1.69
C GLY A 162 0.17 -1.96 -0.44
N VAL A 163 -0.47 -0.81 -0.58
CA VAL A 163 -1.18 -0.14 0.53
C VAL A 163 -2.37 -0.98 1.03
N LEU A 164 -3.15 -1.57 0.12
CA LEU A 164 -4.32 -2.37 0.50
C LEU A 164 -3.94 -3.69 1.19
N PHE A 165 -2.75 -4.22 0.92
CA PHE A 165 -2.22 -5.37 1.65
C PHE A 165 -1.88 -5.06 3.12
N GLU A 166 -1.88 -3.81 3.54
CA GLU A 166 -1.83 -3.40 4.95
C GLU A 166 -3.15 -3.66 5.71
N LEU A 167 -4.27 -3.85 5.02
CA LEU A 167 -5.58 -4.08 5.66
C LEU A 167 -5.57 -5.22 6.69
N PRO A 168 -4.99 -6.41 6.44
CA PRO A 168 -4.95 -7.48 7.44
C PRO A 168 -4.19 -7.08 8.71
N VAL A 169 -3.09 -6.36 8.57
CA VAL A 169 -2.27 -5.91 9.70
C VAL A 169 -2.99 -4.81 10.48
N LEU A 170 -3.61 -3.86 9.78
CA LEU A 170 -4.41 -2.80 10.39
C LEU A 170 -5.59 -3.39 11.18
N VAL A 171 -6.34 -4.32 10.59
CA VAL A 171 -7.46 -5.01 11.25
C VAL A 171 -6.97 -5.82 12.45
N ALA A 172 -5.85 -6.54 12.32
CA ALA A 172 -5.23 -7.30 13.40
C ALA A 172 -4.89 -6.40 14.59
N PHE A 173 -4.28 -5.26 14.33
CA PHE A 173 -3.94 -4.28 15.35
C PHE A 173 -5.19 -3.70 16.02
N LEU A 174 -6.15 -3.16 15.25
CA LEU A 174 -7.38 -2.57 15.78
C LEU A 174 -8.17 -3.58 16.63
N THR A 175 -8.13 -4.87 16.25
CA THR A 175 -8.74 -5.94 17.04
C THR A 175 -7.96 -6.19 18.34
N SER A 176 -6.63 -6.15 18.28
CA SER A 176 -5.78 -6.40 19.47
C SER A 176 -5.97 -5.36 20.56
N ILE A 177 -6.15 -4.10 20.19
CA ILE A 177 -6.46 -3.01 21.13
C ILE A 177 -7.93 -2.92 21.52
N GLY A 178 -8.81 -3.68 20.84
CA GLY A 178 -10.23 -3.77 21.16
C GLY A 178 -11.12 -2.70 20.54
N LEU A 179 -10.58 -1.89 19.61
CA LEU A 179 -11.35 -0.91 18.84
C LEU A 179 -12.21 -1.57 17.77
N LEU A 180 -11.84 -2.77 17.31
CA LEU A 180 -12.54 -3.48 16.27
C LEU A 180 -12.88 -4.89 16.72
N THR A 181 -14.08 -5.35 16.37
CA THR A 181 -14.54 -6.70 16.70
C THR A 181 -14.83 -7.50 15.42
N PRO A 182 -14.64 -8.83 15.42
CA PRO A 182 -14.99 -9.66 14.27
C PRO A 182 -16.46 -9.53 13.88
N GLN A 183 -17.36 -9.34 14.85
CA GLN A 183 -18.80 -9.15 14.62
C GLN A 183 -19.06 -7.88 13.82
N PHE A 184 -18.36 -6.78 14.14
CA PHE A 184 -18.47 -5.54 13.39
C PHE A 184 -18.09 -5.76 11.93
N LEU A 185 -16.93 -6.39 11.65
CA LEU A 185 -16.47 -6.70 10.29
C LEU A 185 -17.49 -7.57 9.52
N ILE A 186 -18.06 -8.57 10.18
CA ILE A 186 -19.05 -9.47 9.57
C ILE A 186 -20.35 -8.73 9.26
N THR A 187 -20.83 -7.88 10.18
CA THR A 187 -22.07 -7.12 10.00
C THR A 187 -21.94 -6.12 8.84
N TYR A 188 -20.80 -5.45 8.73
CA TYR A 188 -20.56 -4.44 7.70
C TYR A 188 -19.89 -4.99 6.42
N ARG A 189 -19.78 -6.31 6.28
CA ARG A 189 -19.13 -7.00 5.15
C ARG A 189 -19.62 -6.51 3.78
N ARG A 190 -20.93 -6.37 3.59
CA ARG A 190 -21.53 -5.88 2.34
C ARG A 190 -21.05 -4.46 1.95
N TYR A 191 -20.89 -3.59 2.93
CA TYR A 191 -20.39 -2.22 2.70
C TYR A 191 -18.90 -2.23 2.41
N ALA A 192 -18.14 -3.07 3.09
CA ALA A 192 -16.71 -3.26 2.81
C ALA A 192 -16.49 -3.75 1.38
N TYR A 193 -17.24 -4.74 0.92
CA TYR A 193 -17.15 -5.22 -0.47
C TYR A 193 -17.49 -4.13 -1.48
N PHE A 194 -18.52 -3.34 -1.21
CA PHE A 194 -18.88 -2.23 -2.06
C PHE A 194 -17.75 -1.17 -2.14
N VAL A 195 -17.17 -0.81 -1.00
CA VAL A 195 -16.05 0.14 -0.97
C VAL A 195 -14.84 -0.43 -1.71
N LEU A 196 -14.52 -1.72 -1.54
CA LEU A 196 -13.41 -2.37 -2.25
C LEU A 196 -13.65 -2.43 -3.76
N LEU A 197 -14.89 -2.67 -4.19
CA LEU A 197 -15.28 -2.60 -5.61
C LEU A 197 -15.09 -1.18 -6.16
N VAL A 198 -15.56 -0.15 -5.46
CA VAL A 198 -15.36 1.24 -5.86
C VAL A 198 -13.88 1.60 -5.93
N LEU A 199 -13.08 1.14 -4.95
CA LEU A 199 -11.63 1.33 -4.98
C LEU A 199 -10.99 0.62 -6.19
N ALA A 200 -11.40 -0.60 -6.51
CA ALA A 200 -10.92 -1.32 -7.70
C ALA A 200 -11.18 -0.49 -8.96
N VAL A 201 -12.42 -0.03 -9.19
CA VAL A 201 -12.80 0.78 -10.36
C VAL A 201 -12.03 2.10 -10.45
N VAL A 202 -11.71 2.73 -9.32
CA VAL A 202 -10.91 3.98 -9.30
C VAL A 202 -9.45 3.73 -9.65
N LEU A 203 -8.93 2.55 -9.31
CA LEU A 203 -7.51 2.20 -9.44
C LEU A 203 -7.17 1.57 -10.80
N THR A 204 -8.15 0.98 -11.48
CA THR A 204 -7.96 0.35 -12.79
C THR A 204 -8.39 1.28 -13.93
N PRO A 205 -7.84 1.12 -15.14
CA PRO A 205 -8.46 1.70 -16.33
C PRO A 205 -9.91 1.20 -16.41
N ALA A 206 -10.86 2.09 -16.71
CA ALA A 206 -12.31 1.82 -16.65
C ALA A 206 -12.75 0.73 -17.65
N ASP A 207 -12.45 -0.52 -17.35
CA ASP A 207 -12.92 -1.71 -18.07
C ASP A 207 -13.39 -2.78 -17.06
N PHE A 208 -14.54 -3.40 -17.37
CA PHE A 208 -15.21 -4.36 -16.50
C PHE A 208 -14.35 -5.55 -16.09
N ILE A 209 -13.46 -6.02 -16.98
CA ILE A 209 -12.65 -7.21 -16.75
C ILE A 209 -11.53 -6.90 -15.75
N SER A 210 -10.83 -5.77 -15.91
CA SER A 210 -9.79 -5.31 -14.98
C SER A 210 -10.36 -4.98 -13.61
N ASP A 211 -11.53 -4.34 -13.56
CA ASP A 211 -12.24 -4.04 -12.32
C ASP A 211 -12.56 -5.31 -11.52
N LEU A 212 -13.06 -6.35 -12.21
CA LEU A 212 -13.38 -7.63 -11.59
C LEU A 212 -12.11 -8.37 -11.14
N ALA A 213 -11.08 -8.38 -12.00
CA ALA A 213 -9.79 -9.01 -11.69
C ALA A 213 -9.12 -8.38 -10.46
N MET A 214 -9.27 -7.06 -10.28
CA MET A 214 -8.76 -6.34 -9.13
C MET A 214 -9.61 -6.54 -7.88
N THR A 215 -10.94 -6.59 -8.02
CA THR A 215 -11.88 -6.72 -6.90
C THR A 215 -11.75 -8.05 -6.17
N LEU A 216 -11.55 -9.16 -6.89
CA LEU A 216 -11.45 -10.49 -6.29
C LEU A 216 -10.32 -10.62 -5.25
N PRO A 217 -9.06 -10.25 -5.54
CA PRO A 217 -7.99 -10.23 -4.54
C PRO A 217 -8.30 -9.35 -3.34
N LEU A 218 -8.92 -8.19 -3.55
CA LEU A 218 -9.25 -7.26 -2.47
C LEU A 218 -10.32 -7.83 -1.52
N ILE A 219 -11.34 -8.51 -2.05
CA ILE A 219 -12.34 -9.21 -1.24
C ILE A 219 -11.67 -10.35 -0.45
N LEU A 220 -10.79 -11.11 -1.08
CA LEU A 220 -10.05 -12.18 -0.40
C LEU A 220 -9.19 -11.62 0.73
N LEU A 221 -8.51 -10.51 0.50
CA LEU A 221 -7.71 -9.82 1.50
C LEU A 221 -8.56 -9.35 2.70
N PHE A 222 -9.76 -8.84 2.45
CA PHE A 222 -10.71 -8.50 3.50
C PHE A 222 -11.14 -9.73 4.31
N GLU A 223 -11.47 -10.85 3.65
CA GLU A 223 -11.85 -12.09 4.34
C GLU A 223 -10.71 -12.66 5.19
N VAL A 224 -9.48 -12.59 4.69
CA VAL A 224 -8.28 -12.93 5.48
C VAL A 224 -8.19 -12.04 6.72
N SER A 225 -8.46 -10.73 6.57
CA SER A 225 -8.48 -9.78 7.70
C SER A 225 -9.54 -10.14 8.74
N VAL A 226 -10.74 -10.54 8.29
CA VAL A 226 -11.81 -11.02 9.18
C VAL A 226 -11.39 -12.30 9.91
N ALA A 227 -10.74 -13.24 9.22
CA ALA A 227 -10.25 -14.48 9.83
C ALA A 227 -9.18 -14.20 10.90
N ILE A 228 -8.22 -13.32 10.61
CA ILE A 228 -7.18 -12.87 11.57
C ILE A 228 -7.85 -12.23 12.81
N SER A 229 -8.82 -11.33 12.58
CA SER A 229 -9.57 -10.68 13.66
C SER A 229 -10.25 -11.71 14.59
N LYS A 230 -10.90 -12.76 14.03
CA LYS A 230 -11.50 -13.85 14.82
C LYS A 230 -10.49 -14.56 15.69
N VAL A 231 -9.31 -14.89 15.15
CA VAL A 231 -8.25 -15.59 15.89
C VAL A 231 -7.73 -14.72 17.05
N ILE A 232 -7.45 -13.46 16.80
CA ILE A 232 -6.95 -12.53 17.82
C ILE A 232 -7.99 -12.32 18.92
N TYR A 233 -9.24 -12.08 18.53
CA TYR A 233 -10.33 -11.87 19.48
C TYR A 233 -10.61 -13.08 20.38
N SER A 234 -10.56 -14.29 19.80
CA SER A 234 -10.74 -15.52 20.56
C SER A 234 -9.62 -15.77 21.58
N ARG A 235 -8.36 -15.44 21.23
CA ARG A 235 -7.22 -15.52 22.15
C ARG A 235 -7.34 -14.50 23.29
N LYS A 236 -7.76 -13.26 22.98
CA LYS A 236 -7.94 -12.20 23.99
C LYS A 236 -9.04 -12.54 25.02
N ARG A 237 -10.04 -13.33 24.63
CA ARG A 237 -11.15 -13.75 25.52
C ARG A 237 -10.79 -14.93 26.43
N ARG A 238 -9.74 -15.68 26.08
CA ARG A 238 -9.25 -16.82 26.87
C ARG A 238 -8.20 -16.43 27.93
N ASN A 239 -7.55 -15.30 27.78
CA ASN A 239 -6.58 -14.74 28.73
C ASN A 239 -7.20 -13.59 29.53
#